data_9f6f3be40d0013edbe0428fd93ac95c5
#
_entry.id   9f6f3be40d0013edbe0428fd93ac95c5
#
_cell.length_a   1.000
_cell.length_b   1.000
_cell.length_c   1.000
_cell.angle_alpha   90.00
_cell.angle_beta   90.00
_cell.angle_gamma   90.00
#
_symmetry.space_group_name_H-M   'P 1'
#
loop_
_entity.id
_entity.type
_entity.pdbx_description
1 polymer ?
#
loop_
_entity_poly.entity_id
_entity_poly.type
_entity_poly.pdbx_seq_one_letter_code
_entity_poly.pdbx_strand_id
1 'polypeptide(L)'
;MRRIAYILLFSLLLVSCGTRSGYFKMEGRFLHMNQGELYVYSPDGGINGLDTIKIEAGRFSYEKPCSKPSTLIIIFPNYSSQPIFAESGEAVDVKADASHLKEMEVEGTKNNELMTKFRKQIASVSPPEEMKYAITFINDHPESPVSVYLLNRYFIQTESPDYSQAAKLLRVLMKEQPENTDLGRLQRQLTELGSLPVGSKMPKFIAKDINGKVVNNLTFQGKDIVIINTWAAWSYESLDIQRALSDAVKAGKIAAMGICIDANPKEVRQSLERDGIEFPNVCDGKLLNTPLLKTFGLYTVPDNIVIRNGKVTERNITANTIRQSYGTD
;
A
#
# COMPACT_ATOMS: atom_id res chain seq x y z
N MET A 1 -6.52 27.02 -53.20
CA MET A 1 -5.26 26.37 -52.75
C MET A 1 -4.73 26.96 -51.43
N ARG A 2 -4.62 28.28 -51.25
CA ARG A 2 -4.17 28.87 -49.94
C ARG A 2 -5.03 28.49 -48.74
N ARG A 3 -6.38 28.45 -48.86
CA ARG A 3 -7.26 28.11 -47.75
C ARG A 3 -7.19 26.63 -47.35
N ILE A 4 -6.92 25.74 -48.29
CA ILE A 4 -6.73 24.30 -48.02
C ILE A 4 -5.39 24.08 -47.32
N ALA A 5 -4.35 24.86 -47.65
CA ALA A 5 -3.05 24.79 -46.97
C ALA A 5 -3.16 25.25 -45.50
N TYR A 6 -3.98 26.24 -45.17
CA TYR A 6 -4.23 26.67 -43.79
C TYR A 6 -5.01 25.64 -42.97
N ILE A 7 -5.97 24.94 -43.59
CA ILE A 7 -6.72 23.85 -42.92
C ILE A 7 -5.80 22.66 -42.65
N LEU A 8 -4.94 22.32 -43.59
CA LEU A 8 -3.92 21.27 -43.40
C LEU A 8 -2.85 21.66 -42.33
N LEU A 9 -2.44 22.92 -42.28
CA LEU A 9 -1.50 23.42 -41.30
C LEU A 9 -2.13 23.46 -39.88
N PHE A 10 -3.44 23.79 -39.79
CA PHE A 10 -4.15 23.80 -38.51
C PHE A 10 -4.50 22.41 -38.00
N SER A 11 -4.68 21.42 -38.89
CA SER A 11 -4.83 20.01 -38.50
C SER A 11 -3.56 19.37 -37.99
N LEU A 12 -2.38 19.85 -38.42
CA LEU A 12 -1.07 19.42 -37.92
C LEU A 12 -0.74 19.95 -36.53
N LEU A 13 -1.45 21.00 -36.06
CA LEU A 13 -1.30 21.52 -34.68
C LEU A 13 -2.12 20.77 -33.64
N LEU A 14 -2.96 19.83 -34.06
CA LEU A 14 -3.69 18.90 -33.18
C LEU A 14 -2.90 17.60 -32.92
N VAL A 15 -1.58 17.57 -33.16
CA VAL A 15 -0.75 16.51 -32.60
C VAL A 15 -0.81 16.67 -31.08
N SER A 16 -1.76 15.98 -30.53
CA SER A 16 -1.98 15.79 -29.11
C SER A 16 -0.63 15.56 -28.43
N CYS A 17 -0.35 16.39 -27.43
CA CYS A 17 0.73 16.15 -26.49
C CYS A 17 0.35 14.95 -25.62
N GLY A 18 0.08 13.81 -26.27
CA GLY A 18 -0.20 12.53 -25.62
C GLY A 18 1.07 11.96 -25.03
N THR A 19 0.95 11.30 -23.89
CA THR A 19 2.03 10.52 -23.29
C THR A 19 2.52 9.46 -24.29
N ARG A 20 3.81 9.15 -24.24
CA ARG A 20 4.39 8.10 -25.05
C ARG A 20 3.67 6.78 -24.81
N SER A 21 3.26 6.08 -25.88
CA SER A 21 2.65 4.75 -25.78
C SER A 21 3.51 3.82 -24.91
N GLY A 22 2.88 3.12 -23.98
CA GLY A 22 3.58 2.26 -23.02
C GLY A 22 4.12 2.99 -21.79
N TYR A 23 3.83 4.29 -21.64
CA TYR A 23 4.22 5.08 -20.47
C TYR A 23 2.99 5.69 -19.82
N PHE A 24 3.09 5.95 -18.54
CA PHE A 24 2.17 6.78 -17.78
C PHE A 24 2.90 8.03 -17.31
N LYS A 25 2.24 9.18 -17.38
CA LYS A 25 2.80 10.46 -16.93
C LYS A 25 1.89 11.10 -15.89
N MET A 26 2.47 11.64 -14.85
CA MET A 26 1.78 12.56 -13.96
C MET A 26 2.60 13.84 -13.81
N GLU A 27 1.91 14.95 -13.93
CA GLU A 27 2.44 16.28 -13.67
C GLU A 27 1.60 16.97 -12.62
N GLY A 28 2.14 17.90 -11.90
CA GLY A 28 1.31 18.57 -10.95
C GLY A 28 1.94 19.74 -10.25
N ARG A 29 1.10 20.39 -9.44
CA ARG A 29 1.47 21.55 -8.64
C ARG A 29 0.99 21.37 -7.21
N PHE A 30 1.90 21.67 -6.28
CA PHE A 30 1.60 21.79 -4.86
C PHE A 30 1.54 23.25 -4.43
N LEU A 31 0.49 23.60 -3.70
CA LEU A 31 0.45 24.80 -2.90
C LEU A 31 1.15 24.51 -1.56
N HIS A 32 1.79 25.52 -1.00
CA HIS A 32 2.49 25.48 0.31
C HIS A 32 3.65 24.45 0.38
N MET A 33 4.15 23.98 -0.78
CA MET A 33 5.34 23.13 -0.87
C MET A 33 6.18 23.56 -2.09
N ASN A 34 7.19 24.42 -1.87
CA ASN A 34 8.05 24.89 -2.95
C ASN A 34 9.12 23.89 -3.36
N GLN A 35 9.66 23.14 -2.41
CA GLN A 35 10.69 22.11 -2.62
C GLN A 35 10.41 20.93 -1.71
N GLY A 36 10.76 19.74 -2.16
CA GLY A 36 10.59 18.53 -1.38
C GLY A 36 10.75 17.28 -2.22
N GLU A 37 10.61 16.14 -1.57
CA GLU A 37 10.61 14.84 -2.19
C GLU A 37 9.37 14.09 -1.76
N LEU A 38 8.72 13.43 -2.71
CA LEU A 38 7.65 12.46 -2.49
C LEU A 38 8.19 11.10 -2.86
N TYR A 39 7.73 10.08 -2.15
CA TYR A 39 8.01 8.72 -2.55
C TYR A 39 6.81 8.12 -3.28
N VAL A 40 7.08 7.22 -4.21
CA VAL A 40 6.03 6.51 -4.95
C VAL A 40 6.39 5.04 -5.08
N TYR A 41 5.43 4.17 -4.82
CA TYR A 41 5.54 2.73 -5.02
C TYR A 41 4.24 2.17 -5.60
N SER A 42 4.26 0.91 -6.03
CA SER A 42 3.09 0.22 -6.57
C SER A 42 2.89 -1.11 -5.85
N PRO A 43 1.75 -1.30 -5.14
CA PRO A 43 1.46 -2.55 -4.44
C PRO A 43 1.12 -3.70 -5.40
N ASP A 44 0.75 -3.40 -6.64
CA ASP A 44 0.38 -4.35 -7.70
C ASP A 44 1.49 -4.57 -8.74
N GLY A 45 2.70 -4.07 -8.46
CA GLY A 45 3.88 -4.26 -9.30
C GLY A 45 3.93 -3.38 -10.55
N GLY A 46 3.26 -2.24 -10.57
CA GLY A 46 3.33 -1.24 -11.66
C GLY A 46 4.68 -0.55 -11.76
N ILE A 47 5.40 -0.43 -10.64
CA ILE A 47 6.82 -0.03 -10.58
C ILE A 47 7.58 -0.98 -9.66
N ASN A 48 8.86 -1.18 -9.98
CA ASN A 48 9.76 -1.99 -9.16
C ASN A 48 10.41 -1.11 -8.08
N GLY A 49 10.19 -1.45 -6.83
CA GLY A 49 10.77 -0.76 -5.69
C GLY A 49 10.08 0.55 -5.33
N LEU A 50 10.82 1.39 -4.62
CA LEU A 50 10.43 2.73 -4.20
C LEU A 50 11.13 3.74 -5.11
N ASP A 51 10.36 4.67 -5.66
CA ASP A 51 10.88 5.74 -6.50
C ASP A 51 10.69 7.11 -5.82
N THR A 52 11.40 8.12 -6.28
CA THR A 52 11.36 9.47 -5.70
C THR A 52 10.91 10.48 -6.74
N ILE A 53 9.97 11.33 -6.36
CA ILE A 53 9.49 12.46 -7.15
C ILE A 53 10.00 13.74 -6.49
N LYS A 54 10.79 14.54 -7.23
CA LYS A 54 11.27 15.82 -6.75
C LYS A 54 10.28 16.94 -7.08
N ILE A 55 10.05 17.81 -6.11
CA ILE A 55 9.26 19.02 -6.27
C ILE A 55 10.21 20.20 -6.36
N GLU A 56 10.09 20.97 -7.44
CA GLU A 56 10.86 22.18 -7.70
C GLU A 56 9.91 23.32 -8.05
N ALA A 57 10.03 24.44 -7.35
CA ALA A 57 9.14 25.60 -7.48
C ALA A 57 7.64 25.22 -7.39
N GLY A 58 7.32 24.27 -6.51
CA GLY A 58 5.98 23.77 -6.30
C GLY A 58 5.44 22.87 -7.42
N ARG A 59 6.27 22.42 -8.36
CA ARG A 59 5.89 21.61 -9.50
C ARG A 59 6.67 20.29 -9.53
N PHE A 60 6.08 19.28 -10.18
CA PHE A 60 6.76 18.04 -10.48
C PHE A 60 6.29 17.47 -11.82
N SER A 61 7.11 16.62 -12.39
CA SER A 61 6.75 15.74 -13.51
C SER A 61 7.34 14.36 -13.24
N TYR A 62 6.55 13.34 -13.44
CA TYR A 62 6.94 11.95 -13.24
C TYR A 62 6.41 11.09 -14.38
N GLU A 63 7.29 10.37 -15.04
CA GLU A 63 6.95 9.49 -16.16
C GLU A 63 7.59 8.13 -15.97
N LYS A 64 6.82 7.06 -16.15
CA LYS A 64 7.28 5.68 -16.01
C LYS A 64 6.68 4.75 -17.05
N PRO A 65 7.39 3.68 -17.44
CA PRO A 65 6.81 2.61 -18.21
C PRO A 65 5.57 2.04 -17.50
N CYS A 66 4.49 1.90 -18.26
CA CYS A 66 3.21 1.37 -17.77
C CYS A 66 2.67 0.39 -18.81
N SER A 67 2.97 -0.90 -18.64
CA SER A 67 2.53 -1.95 -19.57
C SER A 67 1.14 -2.49 -19.27
N LYS A 68 0.65 -2.29 -18.05
CA LYS A 68 -0.67 -2.68 -17.56
C LYS A 68 -1.21 -1.63 -16.58
N PRO A 69 -2.52 -1.49 -16.45
CA PRO A 69 -3.11 -0.64 -15.41
C PRO A 69 -2.55 -1.00 -14.02
N SER A 70 -2.21 0.01 -13.24
CA SER A 70 -1.56 -0.17 -11.94
C SER A 70 -1.94 0.94 -10.97
N THR A 71 -1.92 0.62 -9.68
CA THR A 71 -2.10 1.61 -8.61
C THR A 71 -0.74 2.10 -8.15
N LEU A 72 -0.51 3.39 -8.20
CA LEU A 72 0.65 4.05 -7.63
C LEU A 72 0.25 4.69 -6.30
N ILE A 73 1.01 4.48 -5.26
CA ILE A 73 0.80 5.13 -3.97
C ILE A 73 1.86 6.21 -3.78
N ILE A 74 1.42 7.47 -3.72
CA ILE A 74 2.29 8.60 -3.40
C ILE A 74 2.32 8.78 -1.89
N ILE A 75 3.50 8.88 -1.32
CA ILE A 75 3.75 9.14 0.09
C ILE A 75 4.30 10.55 0.23
N PHE A 76 3.67 11.33 1.10
CA PHE A 76 4.03 12.70 1.39
C PHE A 76 4.99 12.79 2.59
N PRO A 77 5.70 13.93 2.78
CA PRO A 77 6.63 14.10 3.90
C PRO A 77 6.00 13.95 5.29
N ASN A 78 4.69 14.15 5.41
CA ASN A 78 3.93 13.91 6.65
C ASN A 78 3.45 12.46 6.81
N TYR A 79 3.97 11.53 5.98
CA TYR A 79 3.62 10.12 5.94
C TYR A 79 2.17 9.80 5.54
N SER A 80 1.38 10.78 5.13
CA SER A 80 0.10 10.48 4.50
C SER A 80 0.32 9.95 3.09
N SER A 81 -0.65 9.19 2.57
CA SER A 81 -0.54 8.60 1.24
C SER A 81 -1.80 8.80 0.42
N GLN A 82 -1.64 8.87 -0.90
CA GLN A 82 -2.74 8.99 -1.85
C GLN A 82 -2.51 8.09 -3.07
N PRO A 83 -3.56 7.42 -3.57
CA PRO A 83 -3.49 6.60 -4.77
C PRO A 83 -3.58 7.45 -6.03
N ILE A 84 -2.86 7.01 -7.05
CA ILE A 84 -2.98 7.42 -8.46
C ILE A 84 -3.16 6.15 -9.28
N PHE A 85 -4.11 6.16 -10.20
CA PHE A 85 -4.40 5.02 -11.08
C PHE A 85 -3.72 5.27 -12.43
N ALA A 86 -2.65 4.53 -12.67
CA ALA A 86 -1.84 4.64 -13.88
C ALA A 86 -2.39 3.72 -14.98
N GLU A 87 -2.52 4.27 -16.18
CA GLU A 87 -2.96 3.57 -17.39
C GLU A 87 -1.97 3.85 -18.53
N SER A 88 -1.74 2.85 -19.37
CA SER A 88 -0.74 2.93 -20.45
C SER A 88 -1.12 3.97 -21.49
N GLY A 89 -0.23 4.91 -21.78
CA GLY A 89 -0.44 5.99 -22.75
C GLY A 89 -1.16 7.21 -22.18
N GLU A 90 -1.57 7.17 -20.94
CA GLU A 90 -2.34 8.23 -20.29
C GLU A 90 -1.47 9.19 -19.48
N ALA A 91 -1.97 10.40 -19.29
CA ALA A 91 -1.39 11.43 -18.44
C ALA A 91 -2.44 12.00 -17.48
N VAL A 92 -1.98 12.40 -16.30
CA VAL A 92 -2.83 13.07 -15.31
C VAL A 92 -2.21 14.35 -14.80
N ASP A 93 -3.06 15.32 -14.46
CA ASP A 93 -2.68 16.56 -13.77
C ASP A 93 -3.09 16.47 -12.30
N VAL A 94 -2.13 16.75 -11.42
CA VAL A 94 -2.29 16.68 -9.96
C VAL A 94 -2.26 18.07 -9.37
N LYS A 95 -3.30 18.42 -8.63
CA LYS A 95 -3.40 19.67 -7.85
C LYS A 95 -3.59 19.32 -6.39
N ALA A 96 -2.69 19.79 -5.55
CA ALA A 96 -2.76 19.53 -4.12
C ALA A 96 -2.31 20.73 -3.30
N ASP A 97 -2.88 20.85 -2.12
CA ASP A 97 -2.38 21.72 -1.06
C ASP A 97 -1.67 20.85 -0.02
N ALA A 98 -0.40 21.12 0.25
CA ALA A 98 0.38 20.38 1.22
C ALA A 98 -0.21 20.42 2.65
N SER A 99 -1.04 21.41 2.94
CA SER A 99 -1.78 21.53 4.20
C SER A 99 -3.07 20.69 4.23
N HIS A 100 -3.59 20.29 3.06
CA HIS A 100 -4.89 19.61 2.89
C HIS A 100 -4.81 18.46 1.88
N LEU A 101 -3.86 17.55 2.04
CA LEU A 101 -3.60 16.46 1.09
C LEU A 101 -4.78 15.48 0.90
N LYS A 102 -5.74 15.44 1.84
CA LYS A 102 -6.98 14.68 1.66
C LYS A 102 -7.83 15.20 0.50
N GLU A 103 -7.70 16.47 0.14
CA GLU A 103 -8.44 17.15 -0.93
C GLU A 103 -7.71 17.15 -2.27
N MET A 104 -6.65 16.37 -2.41
CA MET A 104 -5.89 16.27 -3.65
C MET A 104 -6.80 15.97 -4.85
N GLU A 105 -6.69 16.78 -5.89
CA GLU A 105 -7.41 16.59 -7.15
C GLU A 105 -6.50 15.98 -8.20
N VAL A 106 -7.03 15.02 -8.94
CA VAL A 106 -6.34 14.36 -10.05
C VAL A 106 -7.31 14.29 -11.22
N GLU A 107 -6.93 14.87 -12.34
CA GLU A 107 -7.69 14.96 -13.57
C GLU A 107 -6.97 14.27 -14.71
N GLY A 108 -7.67 13.86 -15.76
CA GLY A 108 -7.12 13.33 -17.01
C GLY A 108 -7.48 11.86 -17.28
N THR A 109 -7.92 11.09 -16.29
CA THR A 109 -8.46 9.73 -16.53
C THR A 109 -9.68 9.46 -15.65
N LYS A 110 -10.58 8.61 -16.15
CA LYS A 110 -11.84 8.26 -15.47
C LYS A 110 -11.62 7.83 -14.01
N ASN A 111 -10.66 6.94 -13.78
CA ASN A 111 -10.42 6.38 -12.45
C ASN A 111 -9.87 7.42 -11.47
N ASN A 112 -8.98 8.30 -11.91
CA ASN A 112 -8.45 9.37 -11.07
C ASN A 112 -9.51 10.44 -10.76
N GLU A 113 -10.38 10.77 -11.72
CA GLU A 113 -11.51 11.68 -11.49
C GLU A 113 -12.57 11.08 -10.54
N LEU A 114 -12.84 9.77 -10.63
CA LEU A 114 -13.69 9.06 -9.68
C LEU A 114 -13.10 9.13 -8.26
N MET A 115 -11.80 8.89 -8.12
CA MET A 115 -11.14 9.00 -6.82
C MET A 115 -11.14 10.45 -6.29
N THR A 116 -10.98 11.45 -7.17
CA THR A 116 -11.11 12.87 -6.80
C THR A 116 -12.50 13.20 -6.28
N LYS A 117 -13.55 12.71 -6.94
CA LYS A 117 -14.94 12.86 -6.46
C LYS A 117 -15.14 12.21 -5.10
N PHE A 118 -14.63 11.00 -4.91
CA PHE A 118 -14.70 10.29 -3.63
C PHE A 118 -13.99 11.09 -2.52
N ARG A 119 -12.76 11.59 -2.75
CA ARG A 119 -12.05 12.43 -1.77
C ARG A 119 -12.87 13.65 -1.35
N LYS A 120 -13.47 14.36 -2.31
CA LYS A 120 -14.33 15.52 -2.04
C LYS A 120 -15.54 15.15 -1.19
N GLN A 121 -16.15 13.99 -1.41
CA GLN A 121 -17.29 13.52 -0.62
C GLN A 121 -16.92 13.22 0.83
N ILE A 122 -15.70 12.72 1.08
CA ILE A 122 -15.27 12.32 2.41
C ILE A 122 -14.42 13.35 3.15
N ALA A 123 -14.15 14.52 2.55
CA ALA A 123 -13.19 15.50 3.09
C ALA A 123 -13.54 15.99 4.51
N SER A 124 -14.84 16.07 4.84
CA SER A 124 -15.34 16.60 6.11
C SER A 124 -16.18 15.61 6.93
N VAL A 125 -16.23 14.32 6.53
CA VAL A 125 -17.04 13.34 7.25
C VAL A 125 -16.22 12.54 8.26
N SER A 126 -16.93 11.90 9.20
CA SER A 126 -16.29 11.05 10.22
C SER A 126 -15.82 9.70 9.65
N PRO A 127 -14.79 9.04 10.24
CA PRO A 127 -14.32 7.75 9.75
C PRO A 127 -15.41 6.67 9.56
N PRO A 128 -16.42 6.51 10.45
CA PRO A 128 -17.52 5.59 10.20
C PRO A 128 -18.38 5.95 8.97
N GLU A 129 -18.48 7.25 8.64
CA GLU A 129 -19.19 7.71 7.45
C GLU A 129 -18.36 7.52 6.21
N GLU A 130 -17.03 7.72 6.26
CA GLU A 130 -16.12 7.39 5.15
C GLU A 130 -16.32 5.93 4.69
N MET A 131 -16.45 4.98 5.64
CA MET A 131 -16.73 3.57 5.32
C MET A 131 -18.06 3.38 4.58
N LYS A 132 -19.11 4.12 4.93
CA LYS A 132 -20.40 4.06 4.21
C LYS A 132 -20.26 4.58 2.78
N TYR A 133 -19.55 5.71 2.59
CA TYR A 133 -19.24 6.22 1.25
C TYR A 133 -18.42 5.22 0.44
N ALA A 134 -17.45 4.54 1.05
CA ALA A 134 -16.68 3.50 0.39
C ALA A 134 -17.55 2.31 -0.04
N ILE A 135 -18.49 1.84 0.80
CA ILE A 135 -19.44 0.79 0.42
C ILE A 135 -20.28 1.22 -0.78
N THR A 136 -20.84 2.42 -0.73
CA THR A 136 -21.67 2.98 -1.82
C THR A 136 -20.84 3.04 -3.11
N PHE A 137 -19.64 3.61 -3.06
CA PHE A 137 -18.76 3.74 -4.21
C PHE A 137 -18.44 2.38 -4.84
N ILE A 138 -18.07 1.38 -4.02
CA ILE A 138 -17.73 0.03 -4.49
C ILE A 138 -18.92 -0.65 -5.20
N ASN A 139 -20.15 -0.41 -4.72
CA ASN A 139 -21.34 -0.94 -5.36
C ASN A 139 -21.71 -0.20 -6.66
N ASP A 140 -21.45 1.12 -6.72
CA ASP A 140 -21.78 1.95 -7.89
C ASP A 140 -20.73 1.82 -9.00
N HIS A 141 -19.46 1.50 -8.66
CA HIS A 141 -18.34 1.41 -9.59
C HIS A 141 -17.53 0.12 -9.40
N PRO A 142 -18.15 -1.06 -9.42
CA PRO A 142 -17.46 -2.33 -9.12
C PRO A 142 -16.41 -2.70 -10.18
N GLU A 143 -16.48 -2.14 -11.39
CA GLU A 143 -15.49 -2.34 -12.45
C GLU A 143 -14.19 -1.54 -12.24
N SER A 144 -14.21 -0.53 -11.37
CA SER A 144 -13.10 0.41 -11.21
C SER A 144 -11.99 -0.13 -10.30
N PRO A 145 -10.70 0.07 -10.61
CA PRO A 145 -9.59 -0.21 -9.70
C PRO A 145 -9.65 0.63 -8.42
N VAL A 146 -10.34 1.79 -8.45
CA VAL A 146 -10.61 2.59 -7.24
C VAL A 146 -11.36 1.75 -6.21
N SER A 147 -12.33 0.96 -6.63
CA SER A 147 -13.11 0.09 -5.74
C SER A 147 -12.27 -1.00 -5.08
N VAL A 148 -11.29 -1.55 -5.80
CA VAL A 148 -10.31 -2.50 -5.23
C VAL A 148 -9.44 -1.82 -4.16
N TYR A 149 -8.97 -0.61 -4.45
CA TYR A 149 -8.21 0.20 -3.49
C TYR A 149 -9.04 0.51 -2.22
N LEU A 150 -10.29 0.98 -2.38
CA LEU A 150 -11.16 1.31 -1.26
C LEU A 150 -11.52 0.08 -0.41
N LEU A 151 -11.73 -1.09 -1.04
CA LEU A 151 -11.93 -2.35 -0.33
C LEU A 151 -10.75 -2.65 0.60
N ASN A 152 -9.53 -2.57 0.07
CA ASN A 152 -8.33 -2.80 0.86
C ASN A 152 -8.18 -1.75 1.97
N ARG A 153 -8.30 -0.48 1.65
CA ARG A 153 -8.05 0.65 2.55
C ARG A 153 -9.01 0.68 3.74
N TYR A 154 -10.31 0.47 3.50
CA TYR A 154 -11.35 0.67 4.52
C TYR A 154 -11.77 -0.61 5.24
N PHE A 155 -11.57 -1.79 4.66
CA PHE A 155 -12.12 -3.03 5.21
C PHE A 155 -11.09 -4.10 5.54
N ILE A 156 -9.86 -3.99 4.99
CA ILE A 156 -8.82 -5.00 5.18
C ILE A 156 -7.59 -4.41 5.88
N GLN A 157 -7.01 -3.34 5.32
CA GLN A 157 -5.81 -2.67 5.83
C GLN A 157 -6.18 -1.56 6.83
N THR A 158 -6.86 -1.91 7.90
CA THR A 158 -7.32 -1.01 8.96
C THR A 158 -7.08 -1.66 10.33
N GLU A 159 -7.01 -0.85 11.37
CA GLU A 159 -6.79 -1.33 12.76
C GLU A 159 -7.89 -2.30 13.23
N SER A 160 -9.11 -2.15 12.71
CA SER A 160 -10.26 -3.01 13.02
C SER A 160 -10.92 -3.53 11.74
N PRO A 161 -10.33 -4.54 11.06
CA PRO A 161 -10.84 -5.05 9.80
C PRO A 161 -12.22 -5.68 9.91
N ASP A 162 -13.12 -5.34 8.99
CA ASP A 162 -14.39 -6.05 8.81
C ASP A 162 -14.29 -7.03 7.64
N TYR A 163 -13.73 -8.20 7.92
CA TYR A 163 -13.57 -9.24 6.91
C TYR A 163 -14.92 -9.80 6.39
N SER A 164 -15.99 -9.70 7.18
CA SER A 164 -17.33 -10.10 6.74
C SER A 164 -17.85 -9.16 5.65
N GLN A 165 -17.74 -7.86 5.87
CA GLN A 165 -18.11 -6.85 4.88
C GLN A 165 -17.16 -6.88 3.69
N ALA A 166 -15.85 -7.03 3.91
CA ALA A 166 -14.86 -7.18 2.86
C ALA A 166 -15.20 -8.35 1.92
N ALA A 167 -15.58 -9.52 2.47
CA ALA A 167 -15.95 -10.67 1.66
C ALA A 167 -17.24 -10.47 0.84
N LYS A 168 -18.19 -9.65 1.34
CA LYS A 168 -19.40 -9.29 0.59
C LYS A 168 -19.05 -8.39 -0.60
N LEU A 169 -18.28 -7.33 -0.35
CA LEU A 169 -17.85 -6.38 -1.37
C LEU A 169 -16.95 -7.05 -2.41
N LEU A 170 -16.03 -7.91 -1.97
CA LEU A 170 -15.17 -8.67 -2.87
C LEU A 170 -15.96 -9.50 -3.88
N ARG A 171 -17.08 -10.14 -3.47
CA ARG A 171 -17.95 -10.87 -4.40
C ARG A 171 -18.56 -9.98 -5.46
N VAL A 172 -18.90 -8.72 -5.12
CA VAL A 172 -19.40 -7.73 -6.09
C VAL A 172 -18.30 -7.39 -7.09
N LEU A 173 -17.08 -7.11 -6.62
CA LEU A 173 -15.95 -6.81 -7.51
C LEU A 173 -15.60 -7.97 -8.44
N MET A 174 -15.53 -9.20 -7.91
CA MET A 174 -15.19 -10.40 -8.70
C MET A 174 -16.20 -10.68 -9.83
N LYS A 175 -17.46 -10.32 -9.64
CA LYS A 175 -18.48 -10.48 -10.67
C LYS A 175 -18.23 -9.56 -11.87
N GLU A 176 -17.79 -8.33 -11.62
CA GLU A 176 -17.57 -7.32 -12.66
C GLU A 176 -16.12 -7.30 -13.17
N GLN A 177 -15.18 -7.90 -12.42
CA GLN A 177 -13.76 -8.01 -12.77
C GLN A 177 -13.28 -9.47 -12.74
N PRO A 178 -13.87 -10.38 -13.54
CA PRO A 178 -13.58 -11.84 -13.44
C PRO A 178 -12.12 -12.19 -13.77
N GLU A 179 -11.46 -11.40 -14.62
CA GLU A 179 -10.05 -11.59 -15.02
C GLU A 179 -9.05 -10.99 -14.02
N ASN A 180 -9.52 -10.32 -12.97
CA ASN A 180 -8.64 -9.72 -11.98
C ASN A 180 -8.12 -10.80 -11.01
N THR A 181 -6.92 -11.29 -11.30
CA THR A 181 -6.26 -12.35 -10.53
C THR A 181 -5.98 -11.95 -9.08
N ASP A 182 -5.84 -10.65 -8.80
CA ASP A 182 -5.59 -10.15 -7.45
C ASP A 182 -6.84 -10.29 -6.56
N LEU A 183 -8.05 -10.12 -7.12
CA LEU A 183 -9.30 -10.38 -6.41
C LEU A 183 -9.46 -11.87 -6.09
N GLY A 184 -9.09 -12.77 -7.02
CA GLY A 184 -9.09 -14.20 -6.78
C GLY A 184 -8.13 -14.63 -5.68
N ARG A 185 -6.95 -13.98 -5.62
CA ARG A 185 -5.99 -14.16 -4.52
C ARG A 185 -6.58 -13.67 -3.20
N LEU A 186 -7.13 -12.46 -3.18
CA LEU A 186 -7.74 -11.84 -2.01
C LEU A 186 -8.91 -12.68 -1.47
N GLN A 187 -9.71 -13.30 -2.33
CA GLN A 187 -10.79 -14.21 -1.91
C GLN A 187 -10.25 -15.40 -1.12
N ARG A 188 -9.20 -16.06 -1.62
CA ARG A 188 -8.56 -17.17 -0.90
C ARG A 188 -8.02 -16.70 0.45
N GLN A 189 -7.40 -15.54 0.47
CA GLN A 189 -6.86 -14.91 1.67
C GLN A 189 -7.94 -14.63 2.71
N LEU A 190 -9.06 -14.01 2.33
CA LEU A 190 -10.18 -13.73 3.24
C LEU A 190 -10.84 -15.00 3.79
N THR A 191 -10.87 -16.08 3.00
CA THR A 191 -11.35 -17.38 3.48
C THR A 191 -10.43 -17.97 4.55
N GLU A 192 -9.13 -17.74 4.44
CA GLU A 192 -8.11 -18.24 5.37
C GLU A 192 -7.93 -17.31 6.60
N LEU A 193 -8.25 -16.02 6.49
CA LEU A 193 -8.22 -15.02 7.59
C LEU A 193 -9.12 -15.41 8.77
N GLY A 194 -10.18 -16.16 8.51
CA GLY A 194 -10.98 -16.79 9.56
C GLY A 194 -10.23 -17.84 10.40
N SER A 195 -8.99 -18.23 10.00
CA SER A 195 -8.25 -19.29 10.66
C SER A 195 -7.44 -18.86 11.88
N LEU A 196 -7.12 -17.56 12.03
CA LEU A 196 -6.40 -17.03 13.21
C LEU A 196 -7.04 -15.72 13.74
N PRO A 197 -8.25 -15.77 14.30
CA PRO A 197 -8.92 -14.60 14.85
C PRO A 197 -8.23 -14.10 16.14
N VAL A 198 -8.58 -12.87 16.54
CA VAL A 198 -8.22 -12.35 17.87
C VAL A 198 -8.70 -13.33 18.95
N GLY A 199 -7.85 -13.59 19.93
CA GLY A 199 -8.04 -14.61 20.97
C GLY A 199 -7.35 -15.94 20.69
N SER A 200 -6.94 -16.20 19.44
CA SER A 200 -6.21 -17.42 19.08
C SER A 200 -4.85 -17.51 19.75
N LYS A 201 -4.41 -18.72 20.07
CA LYS A 201 -3.03 -18.96 20.51
C LYS A 201 -2.04 -18.76 19.36
N MET A 202 -0.84 -18.29 19.68
CA MET A 202 0.27 -18.24 18.74
C MET A 202 0.48 -19.62 18.08
N PRO A 203 0.44 -19.70 16.74
CA PRO A 203 0.61 -20.97 16.05
C PRO A 203 2.03 -21.52 16.20
N LYS A 204 2.17 -22.83 16.09
CA LYS A 204 3.50 -23.46 15.99
C LYS A 204 4.04 -23.25 14.59
N PHE A 205 5.30 -22.85 14.50
CA PHE A 205 6.00 -22.66 13.23
C PHE A 205 7.50 -22.95 13.41
N ILE A 206 8.17 -23.16 12.30
CA ILE A 206 9.63 -23.22 12.19
C ILE A 206 10.04 -22.59 10.87
N ALA A 207 11.02 -21.69 10.92
CA ALA A 207 11.58 -21.02 9.75
C ALA A 207 13.08 -20.78 9.95
N LYS A 208 13.76 -20.36 8.88
CA LYS A 208 15.12 -19.78 8.97
C LYS A 208 15.03 -18.30 8.65
N ASP A 209 15.65 -17.49 9.48
CA ASP A 209 15.79 -16.07 9.18
C ASP A 209 16.77 -15.85 8.01
N ILE A 210 16.89 -14.61 7.58
CA ILE A 210 17.76 -14.21 6.45
C ILE A 210 19.25 -14.54 6.70
N ASN A 211 19.64 -14.74 7.95
CA ASN A 211 21.01 -15.13 8.36
C ASN A 211 21.16 -16.64 8.52
N GLY A 212 20.11 -17.42 8.23
CA GLY A 212 20.09 -18.88 8.37
C GLY A 212 19.83 -19.40 9.78
N LYS A 213 19.59 -18.52 10.75
CA LYS A 213 19.26 -18.91 12.13
C LYS A 213 17.84 -19.45 12.20
N VAL A 214 17.64 -20.53 12.92
CA VAL A 214 16.30 -21.11 13.13
C VAL A 214 15.48 -20.21 14.06
N VAL A 215 14.28 -19.90 13.62
CA VAL A 215 13.27 -19.12 14.36
C VAL A 215 11.99 -19.97 14.45
N ASN A 216 11.45 -20.07 15.64
CA ASN A 216 10.22 -20.82 15.90
C ASN A 216 9.47 -20.19 17.09
N ASN A 217 8.32 -20.76 17.46
CA ASN A 217 7.54 -20.25 18.59
C ASN A 217 8.30 -20.25 19.94
N LEU A 218 9.30 -21.14 20.12
CA LEU A 218 10.14 -21.15 21.34
C LEU A 218 11.11 -19.97 21.38
N THR A 219 11.46 -19.37 20.23
CA THR A 219 12.27 -18.15 20.15
C THR A 219 11.62 -17.00 20.92
N PHE A 220 10.30 -17.01 21.03
CA PHE A 220 9.50 -15.98 21.69
C PHE A 220 8.95 -16.40 23.06
N GLN A 221 9.40 -17.55 23.57
CA GLN A 221 8.97 -18.04 24.88
C GLN A 221 9.39 -17.06 25.99
N GLY A 222 8.45 -16.72 26.89
CA GLY A 222 8.70 -15.78 27.98
C GLY A 222 8.68 -14.31 27.56
N LYS A 223 8.29 -14.00 26.33
CA LYS A 223 8.04 -12.63 25.87
C LYS A 223 6.55 -12.29 26.04
N ASP A 224 6.29 -11.21 26.78
CA ASP A 224 4.92 -10.77 27.05
C ASP A 224 4.23 -10.27 25.76
N ILE A 225 4.97 -9.58 24.89
CA ILE A 225 4.48 -9.01 23.64
C ILE A 225 5.38 -9.44 22.49
N VAL A 226 4.76 -10.02 21.46
CA VAL A 226 5.41 -10.39 20.20
C VAL A 226 4.63 -9.78 19.05
N ILE A 227 5.31 -9.10 18.13
CA ILE A 227 4.68 -8.57 16.93
C ILE A 227 5.27 -9.28 15.70
N ILE A 228 4.39 -9.90 14.91
CA ILE A 228 4.76 -10.53 13.65
C ILE A 228 4.23 -9.63 12.54
N ASN A 229 5.08 -9.20 11.62
CA ASN A 229 4.67 -8.32 10.53
C ASN A 229 5.15 -8.80 9.17
N THR A 230 4.38 -8.47 8.13
CA THR A 230 4.80 -8.58 6.73
C THR A 230 5.44 -7.28 6.28
N TRP A 231 6.45 -7.38 5.43
CA TRP A 231 7.11 -6.21 4.89
C TRP A 231 7.79 -6.48 3.55
N ALA A 232 8.13 -5.42 2.84
CA ALA A 232 8.91 -5.48 1.61
C ALA A 232 9.77 -4.21 1.49
N ALA A 233 10.96 -4.33 0.89
CA ALA A 233 11.88 -3.21 0.71
C ALA A 233 11.32 -2.12 -0.22
N TRP A 234 10.36 -2.45 -1.06
CA TRP A 234 9.67 -1.53 -1.96
C TRP A 234 8.46 -0.83 -1.31
N SER A 235 8.01 -1.23 -0.12
CA SER A 235 6.87 -0.63 0.57
C SER A 235 7.34 0.28 1.69
N TYR A 236 7.22 1.59 1.47
CA TYR A 236 7.63 2.58 2.47
C TYR A 236 6.92 2.42 3.80
N GLU A 237 5.60 2.18 3.77
CA GLU A 237 4.78 1.99 4.98
C GLU A 237 5.26 0.77 5.79
N SER A 238 5.63 -0.33 5.12
CA SER A 238 6.16 -1.50 5.80
C SER A 238 7.56 -1.26 6.38
N LEU A 239 8.39 -0.45 5.70
CA LEU A 239 9.70 -0.05 6.24
C LEU A 239 9.56 0.85 7.47
N ASP A 240 8.55 1.72 7.50
CA ASP A 240 8.28 2.56 8.67
C ASP A 240 7.83 1.73 9.87
N ILE A 241 7.00 0.69 9.66
CA ILE A 241 6.67 -0.31 10.69
C ILE A 241 7.93 -1.05 11.16
N GLN A 242 8.80 -1.50 10.25
CA GLN A 242 10.04 -2.19 10.60
C GLN A 242 10.94 -1.33 11.51
N ARG A 243 11.08 -0.04 11.22
CA ARG A 243 11.84 0.91 12.05
C ARG A 243 11.20 1.09 13.43
N ALA A 244 9.89 1.31 13.48
CA ALA A 244 9.17 1.43 14.75
C ALA A 244 9.29 0.17 15.61
N LEU A 245 9.23 -1.03 15.00
CA LEU A 245 9.46 -2.30 15.70
C LEU A 245 10.91 -2.41 16.18
N SER A 246 11.89 -2.00 15.37
CA SER A 246 13.32 -2.03 15.76
C SER A 246 13.56 -1.19 17.02
N ASP A 247 13.02 0.01 17.06
CA ASP A 247 13.15 0.91 18.22
C ASP A 247 12.51 0.30 19.47
N ALA A 248 11.30 -0.26 19.35
CA ALA A 248 10.60 -0.91 20.45
C ALA A 248 11.31 -2.19 20.95
N VAL A 249 11.93 -2.95 20.04
CA VAL A 249 12.74 -4.14 20.39
C VAL A 249 14.03 -3.72 21.13
N LYS A 250 14.73 -2.70 20.62
CA LYS A 250 15.95 -2.16 21.28
C LYS A 250 15.64 -1.59 22.67
N ALA A 251 14.46 -1.00 22.83
CA ALA A 251 13.96 -0.56 24.15
C ALA A 251 13.58 -1.71 25.10
N GLY A 252 13.61 -2.96 24.62
CA GLY A 252 13.24 -4.15 25.42
C GLY A 252 11.74 -4.29 25.69
N LYS A 253 10.91 -3.50 25.05
CA LYS A 253 9.44 -3.47 25.28
C LYS A 253 8.71 -4.62 24.62
N ILE A 254 9.20 -5.11 23.48
CA ILE A 254 8.58 -6.17 22.68
C ILE A 254 9.64 -7.12 22.09
N ALA A 255 9.17 -8.25 21.55
CA ALA A 255 9.91 -9.02 20.56
C ALA A 255 9.21 -8.90 19.20
N ALA A 256 9.95 -9.05 18.11
CA ALA A 256 9.38 -8.94 16.76
C ALA A 256 9.93 -10.02 15.81
N MET A 257 9.17 -10.32 14.76
CA MET A 257 9.61 -11.08 13.59
C MET A 257 9.03 -10.46 12.32
N GLY A 258 9.90 -10.20 11.35
CA GLY A 258 9.52 -9.79 10.00
C GLY A 258 9.36 -11.00 9.09
N ILE A 259 8.31 -10.99 8.26
CA ILE A 259 8.14 -11.91 7.14
C ILE A 259 8.25 -11.06 5.88
N CYS A 260 9.39 -11.18 5.20
CA CYS A 260 9.66 -10.42 4.00
C CYS A 260 9.07 -11.10 2.78
N ILE A 261 8.40 -10.33 1.93
CA ILE A 261 7.81 -10.81 0.68
C ILE A 261 8.55 -10.33 -0.57
N ASP A 262 9.80 -9.96 -0.45
CA ASP A 262 10.66 -9.66 -1.60
C ASP A 262 11.22 -10.91 -2.26
N ALA A 263 11.45 -10.80 -3.58
CA ALA A 263 12.10 -11.85 -4.37
C ALA A 263 13.63 -11.86 -4.21
N ASN A 264 14.23 -10.74 -3.78
CA ASN A 264 15.68 -10.56 -3.74
C ASN A 264 16.23 -10.48 -2.30
N PRO A 265 16.68 -11.60 -1.71
CA PRO A 265 17.21 -11.60 -0.34
C PRO A 265 18.42 -10.69 -0.12
N LYS A 266 19.17 -10.35 -1.20
CA LYS A 266 20.33 -9.45 -1.09
C LYS A 266 19.89 -8.01 -0.83
N GLU A 267 18.89 -7.51 -1.55
CA GLU A 267 18.33 -6.18 -1.33
C GLU A 267 17.68 -6.07 0.05
N VAL A 268 16.97 -7.11 0.45
CA VAL A 268 16.38 -7.22 1.79
C VAL A 268 17.45 -7.08 2.88
N ARG A 269 18.59 -7.81 2.76
CA ARG A 269 19.68 -7.71 3.72
C ARG A 269 20.26 -6.30 3.79
N GLN A 270 20.51 -5.69 2.64
CA GLN A 270 21.00 -4.31 2.57
C GLN A 270 20.03 -3.31 3.23
N SER A 271 18.72 -3.52 3.05
CA SER A 271 17.71 -2.67 3.70
C SER A 271 17.72 -2.82 5.22
N LEU A 272 17.80 -4.06 5.73
CA LEU A 272 17.87 -4.33 7.16
C LEU A 272 19.16 -3.74 7.79
N GLU A 273 20.31 -3.91 7.13
CA GLU A 273 21.58 -3.35 7.56
C GLU A 273 21.57 -1.82 7.59
N ARG A 274 21.07 -1.19 6.54
CA ARG A 274 20.93 0.27 6.44
C ARG A 274 20.09 0.85 7.58
N ASP A 275 18.99 0.19 7.91
CA ASP A 275 18.04 0.66 8.92
C ASP A 275 18.35 0.09 10.33
N GLY A 276 19.45 -0.66 10.50
CA GLY A 276 19.91 -1.21 11.78
C GLY A 276 18.90 -2.14 12.44
N ILE A 277 18.22 -2.98 11.65
CA ILE A 277 17.17 -3.89 12.12
C ILE A 277 17.79 -5.25 12.46
N GLU A 278 17.76 -5.65 13.74
CA GLU A 278 18.46 -6.82 14.28
C GLU A 278 17.53 -7.98 14.65
N PHE A 279 16.22 -7.76 14.79
CA PHE A 279 15.29 -8.84 15.10
C PHE A 279 15.10 -9.81 13.91
N PRO A 280 14.65 -11.06 14.14
CA PRO A 280 14.54 -12.07 13.11
C PRO A 280 13.68 -11.62 11.91
N ASN A 281 14.22 -11.76 10.70
CA ASN A 281 13.51 -11.50 9.46
C ASN A 281 13.61 -12.72 8.54
N VAL A 282 12.47 -13.30 8.18
CA VAL A 282 12.39 -14.46 7.29
C VAL A 282 12.14 -13.98 5.88
N CYS A 283 13.01 -14.37 4.95
CA CYS A 283 12.86 -14.09 3.53
C CYS A 283 13.15 -15.38 2.75
N ASP A 284 12.10 -16.12 2.38
CA ASP A 284 12.22 -17.41 1.68
C ASP A 284 12.14 -17.29 0.15
N GLY A 285 11.99 -16.06 -0.39
CA GLY A 285 11.88 -15.77 -1.81
C GLY A 285 10.56 -16.20 -2.45
N LYS A 286 9.60 -16.70 -1.68
CA LYS A 286 8.31 -17.18 -2.19
C LYS A 286 7.25 -16.09 -2.31
N LEU A 287 7.63 -14.84 -2.00
CA LEU A 287 6.73 -13.70 -2.04
C LEU A 287 5.47 -13.94 -1.20
N LEU A 288 4.30 -13.63 -1.77
CA LEU A 288 3.00 -13.87 -1.13
C LEU A 288 2.62 -15.36 -0.99
N ASN A 289 3.46 -16.28 -1.49
CA ASN A 289 3.25 -17.74 -1.35
C ASN A 289 4.03 -18.36 -0.20
N THR A 290 4.71 -17.57 0.64
CA THR A 290 5.38 -18.10 1.83
C THR A 290 4.37 -18.71 2.80
N PRO A 291 4.61 -19.95 3.30
CA PRO A 291 3.68 -20.62 4.22
C PRO A 291 3.44 -19.87 5.52
N LEU A 292 4.38 -18.99 5.92
CA LEU A 292 4.26 -18.22 7.15
C LEU A 292 3.08 -17.24 7.10
N LEU A 293 2.76 -16.67 5.94
CA LEU A 293 1.59 -15.80 5.80
C LEU A 293 0.31 -16.53 6.21
N LYS A 294 0.11 -17.74 5.68
CA LYS A 294 -1.03 -18.57 6.05
C LYS A 294 -1.00 -18.95 7.53
N THR A 295 0.17 -19.30 8.07
CA THR A 295 0.34 -19.68 9.47
C THR A 295 -0.08 -18.56 10.42
N PHE A 296 0.26 -17.32 10.11
CA PHE A 296 -0.05 -16.15 10.94
C PHE A 296 -1.30 -15.39 10.50
N GLY A 297 -1.96 -15.83 9.43
CA GLY A 297 -3.14 -15.16 8.89
C GLY A 297 -2.80 -13.73 8.40
N LEU A 298 -1.65 -13.55 7.78
CA LEU A 298 -1.15 -12.28 7.22
C LEU A 298 -1.23 -12.34 5.70
N TYR A 299 -1.70 -11.26 5.02
CA TYR A 299 -2.05 -11.37 3.61
C TYR A 299 -1.71 -10.17 2.76
N THR A 300 -1.41 -9.04 3.40
CA THR A 300 -1.07 -7.78 2.72
C THR A 300 0.31 -7.30 3.11
N VAL A 301 0.77 -6.21 2.49
CA VAL A 301 2.02 -5.54 2.84
C VAL A 301 1.75 -4.05 2.92
N PRO A 302 1.89 -3.48 4.11
CA PRO A 302 2.12 -4.15 5.39
C PRO A 302 0.91 -4.91 5.91
N ASP A 303 1.15 -5.87 6.80
CA ASP A 303 0.15 -6.50 7.66
C ASP A 303 0.86 -6.92 8.95
N ASN A 304 0.16 -6.99 10.08
CA ASN A 304 0.76 -7.44 11.32
C ASN A 304 -0.26 -7.98 12.33
N ILE A 305 0.25 -8.78 13.26
CA ILE A 305 -0.50 -9.23 14.45
C ILE A 305 0.30 -8.93 15.71
N VAL A 306 -0.40 -8.53 16.76
CA VAL A 306 0.12 -8.41 18.10
C VAL A 306 -0.30 -9.63 18.92
N ILE A 307 0.68 -10.27 19.52
CA ILE A 307 0.51 -11.44 20.37
C ILE A 307 0.92 -11.03 21.80
N ARG A 308 -0.05 -11.04 22.73
CA ARG A 308 0.19 -10.79 24.16
C ARG A 308 -0.03 -12.06 24.94
N ASN A 309 0.94 -12.42 25.78
CA ASN A 309 0.89 -13.64 26.61
C ASN A 309 0.49 -14.88 25.79
N GLY A 310 1.08 -15.00 24.60
CA GLY A 310 0.86 -16.12 23.67
C GLY A 310 -0.49 -16.16 22.95
N LYS A 311 -1.30 -15.07 23.00
CA LYS A 311 -2.57 -14.96 22.27
C LYS A 311 -2.58 -13.74 21.36
N VAL A 312 -3.17 -13.86 20.17
CA VAL A 312 -3.43 -12.74 19.27
C VAL A 312 -4.42 -11.77 19.93
N THR A 313 -4.04 -10.50 20.05
CA THR A 313 -4.88 -9.48 20.67
C THR A 313 -5.29 -8.36 19.73
N GLU A 314 -4.42 -8.04 18.76
CA GLU A 314 -4.61 -6.93 17.83
C GLU A 314 -4.09 -7.30 16.44
N ARG A 315 -4.55 -6.59 15.42
CA ARG A 315 -4.10 -6.75 14.02
C ARG A 315 -3.94 -5.37 13.38
N ASN A 316 -3.09 -5.29 12.36
CA ASN A 316 -2.90 -4.11 11.50
C ASN A 316 -2.65 -2.80 12.27
N ILE A 317 -1.88 -2.87 13.36
CA ILE A 317 -1.47 -1.67 14.07
C ILE A 317 -0.48 -0.87 13.21
N THR A 318 -0.59 0.46 13.27
CA THR A 318 0.26 1.38 12.51
C THR A 318 1.62 1.58 13.16
N ALA A 319 2.58 2.12 12.40
CA ALA A 319 3.88 2.52 12.95
C ALA A 319 3.72 3.56 14.08
N ASN A 320 2.77 4.48 13.96
CA ASN A 320 2.47 5.45 15.01
C ASN A 320 1.93 4.77 16.27
N THR A 321 1.03 3.81 16.15
CA THR A 321 0.53 3.02 17.28
C THR A 321 1.67 2.28 17.96
N ILE A 322 2.61 1.69 17.19
CA ILE A 322 3.79 1.02 17.75
C ILE A 322 4.65 1.99 18.55
N ARG A 323 4.95 3.16 18.01
CA ARG A 323 5.75 4.20 18.69
C ARG A 323 5.08 4.68 19.97
N GLN A 324 3.78 4.97 19.93
CA GLN A 324 3.03 5.43 21.10
C GLN A 324 2.90 4.37 22.19
N SER A 325 2.71 3.10 21.82
CA SER A 325 2.46 2.03 22.78
C SER A 325 3.76 1.37 23.31
N TYR A 326 4.83 1.38 22.51
CA TYR A 326 6.05 0.63 22.78
C TYR A 326 7.34 1.41 22.51
N GLY A 327 7.26 2.68 22.04
CA GLY A 327 8.42 3.53 21.83
C GLY A 327 9.11 3.91 23.16
N THR A 328 10.32 4.44 23.05
CA THR A 328 10.99 5.15 24.16
C THR A 328 10.41 6.56 24.22
N ASP A 329 10.01 6.99 25.40
CA ASP A 329 9.70 8.40 25.71
C ASP A 329 10.92 9.28 25.44
#